data_4e6d17fc08b11c2c55a3560da17de9f9
#
_entry.id   4e6d17fc08b11c2c55a3560da17de9f9
#
_cell.length_a   1.000
_cell.length_b   1.000
_cell.length_c   1.000
_cell.angle_alpha   90.00
_cell.angle_beta   90.00
_cell.angle_gamma   90.00
#
_symmetry.space_group_name_H-M   'P 1'
#
loop_
_entity.id
_entity.type
_entity.pdbx_description
1 polymer ?
#
loop_
_entity_poly.entity_id
_entity_poly.type
_entity_poly.pdbx_seq_one_letter_code
_entity_poly.pdbx_strand_id
1 'polypeptide(L)'
;MNAPYPNAHFITDIDWLHDHLGEKKLRIIDARFDVRVNEDGSFAEVPGREGYEKGHIPGAQFVDLHSDLADPDNPAHIIDPDAFAALMGRLGIGPETTVVVYDDRGGVWAARLWWALRYYGHEDVKMLNGGLRAWRAENYPLETAIQIFPKATFLAAPRPDLRVEKAEVLDAIDDPSTCIIDALPAPFYRGLAALYPGHRKGHIPGAVNIPAEDNLDPQTLCLKSMEDLQALWNDAAISPEQNIITYCGGGIFCLVCAFCAGPDGP
;
A
#
# COMPACT_ATOMS: atom_id res chain seq x y z
N MET A 1 -25.01 -9.70 8.14
CA MET A 1 -23.77 -9.09 8.71
C MET A 1 -22.65 -9.58 7.81
N ASN A 2 -21.99 -8.68 7.11
CA ASN A 2 -20.83 -9.06 6.28
C ASN A 2 -19.71 -9.59 7.17
N ALA A 3 -19.04 -10.66 6.76
CA ALA A 3 -17.88 -11.14 7.48
C ALA A 3 -16.81 -10.02 7.57
N PRO A 4 -16.13 -9.85 8.70
CA PRO A 4 -15.07 -8.86 8.79
C PRO A 4 -13.90 -9.22 7.86
N TYR A 5 -13.20 -8.22 7.36
CA TYR A 5 -11.96 -8.45 6.61
C TYR A 5 -10.95 -9.21 7.48
N PRO A 6 -10.15 -10.12 6.93
CA PRO A 6 -9.11 -10.80 7.68
C PRO A 6 -8.18 -9.82 8.42
N ASN A 7 -7.82 -8.72 7.74
CA ASN A 7 -6.97 -7.64 8.23
C ASN A 7 -7.77 -6.40 8.70
N ALA A 8 -9.00 -6.58 9.22
CA ALA A 8 -9.88 -5.48 9.62
C ALA A 8 -9.24 -4.48 10.60
N HIS A 9 -8.30 -4.94 11.43
CA HIS A 9 -7.58 -4.08 12.38
C HIS A 9 -6.60 -3.10 11.70
N PHE A 10 -6.21 -3.37 10.45
CA PHE A 10 -5.39 -2.47 9.62
C PHE A 10 -6.21 -1.55 8.71
N ILE A 11 -7.53 -1.54 8.82
CA ILE A 11 -8.41 -0.62 8.10
C ILE A 11 -9.09 0.31 9.09
N THR A 12 -9.32 1.54 8.66
CA THR A 12 -10.25 2.46 9.32
C THR A 12 -11.12 3.14 8.29
N ASP A 13 -12.32 3.54 8.67
CA ASP A 13 -13.19 4.35 7.83
C ASP A 13 -13.00 5.84 8.08
N ILE A 14 -13.61 6.65 7.21
CA ILE A 14 -13.48 8.09 7.25
C ILE A 14 -14.18 8.71 8.47
N ASP A 15 -15.28 8.11 8.94
CA ASP A 15 -16.03 8.61 10.10
C ASP A 15 -15.20 8.43 11.36
N TRP A 16 -14.59 7.24 11.53
CA TRP A 16 -13.67 7.01 12.63
C TRP A 16 -12.52 8.03 12.63
N LEU A 17 -11.88 8.24 11.47
CA LEU A 17 -10.77 9.19 11.38
C LEU A 17 -11.23 10.62 11.68
N HIS A 18 -12.40 11.03 11.19
CA HIS A 18 -12.98 12.35 11.47
C HIS A 18 -13.19 12.57 12.96
N ASP A 19 -13.74 11.57 13.66
CA ASP A 19 -14.03 11.66 15.09
C ASP A 19 -12.77 11.66 15.99
N HIS A 20 -11.64 11.14 15.47
CA HIS A 20 -10.36 11.05 16.19
C HIS A 20 -9.35 12.14 15.77
N LEU A 21 -9.76 13.10 14.91
CA LEU A 21 -8.87 14.21 14.52
C LEU A 21 -8.36 14.96 15.76
N GLY A 22 -7.06 15.28 15.75
CA GLY A 22 -6.42 16.04 16.84
C GLY A 22 -6.02 15.21 18.06
N GLU A 23 -6.20 13.89 18.05
CA GLU A 23 -5.70 13.03 19.12
C GLU A 23 -4.15 13.03 19.17
N LYS A 24 -3.61 13.14 20.39
CA LYS A 24 -2.16 13.30 20.61
C LYS A 24 -1.30 12.16 20.05
N LYS A 25 -1.85 10.94 20.06
CA LYS A 25 -1.14 9.74 19.60
C LYS A 25 -1.46 9.36 18.16
N LEU A 26 -2.35 10.07 17.48
CA LEU A 26 -2.68 9.84 16.08
C LEU A 26 -1.71 10.60 15.17
N ARG A 27 -1.21 9.92 14.14
CA ARG A 27 -0.49 10.51 13.01
C ARG A 27 -1.19 10.12 11.73
N ILE A 28 -1.45 11.10 10.90
CA ILE A 28 -2.11 10.93 9.61
C ILE A 28 -1.08 11.22 8.53
N ILE A 29 -0.89 10.30 7.60
CA ILE A 29 0.11 10.45 6.55
C ILE A 29 -0.55 10.40 5.18
N ASP A 30 -0.33 11.46 4.42
CA ASP A 30 -0.69 11.56 3.02
C ASP A 30 0.42 10.97 2.18
N ALA A 31 0.14 9.87 1.52
CA ALA A 31 1.06 9.16 0.63
C ALA A 31 0.62 9.24 -0.83
N ARG A 32 -0.07 10.33 -1.22
CA ARG A 32 -0.50 10.52 -2.61
C ARG A 32 0.69 10.53 -3.57
N PHE A 33 0.51 9.79 -4.62
CA PHE A 33 1.49 9.63 -5.70
C PHE A 33 0.74 9.34 -6.99
N ASP A 34 1.35 9.55 -8.12
CA ASP A 34 0.78 9.15 -9.41
C ASP A 34 1.91 8.79 -10.38
N VAL A 35 1.55 8.09 -11.44
CA VAL A 35 2.45 7.73 -12.53
C VAL A 35 1.77 8.12 -13.83
N ARG A 36 2.41 8.95 -14.63
CA ARG A 36 1.95 9.32 -15.96
C ARG A 36 2.72 8.53 -17.01
N VAL A 37 2.01 8.10 -18.02
CA VAL A 37 2.63 7.51 -19.21
C VAL A 37 2.92 8.64 -20.18
N ASN A 38 4.19 8.82 -20.55
CA ASN A 38 4.63 9.78 -21.54
C ASN A 38 4.31 9.29 -22.96
N GLU A 39 4.40 10.18 -23.96
CA GLU A 39 4.14 9.85 -25.36
C GLU A 39 5.08 8.76 -25.93
N ASP A 40 6.29 8.64 -25.38
CA ASP A 40 7.27 7.62 -25.72
C ASP A 40 7.05 6.28 -24.99
N GLY A 41 6.00 6.17 -24.18
CA GLY A 41 5.69 5.00 -23.37
C GLY A 41 6.49 4.86 -22.08
N SER A 42 7.36 5.82 -21.76
CA SER A 42 8.04 5.88 -20.45
C SER A 42 7.09 6.35 -19.36
N PHE A 43 7.43 6.04 -18.10
CA PHE A 43 6.67 6.48 -16.93
C PHE A 43 7.33 7.71 -16.31
N ALA A 44 6.52 8.73 -16.01
CA ALA A 44 6.93 9.86 -15.19
C ALA A 44 6.22 9.77 -13.84
N GLU A 45 7.01 9.76 -12.78
CA GLU A 45 6.52 9.82 -11.42
C GLU A 45 6.00 11.23 -11.10
N VAL A 46 4.85 11.30 -10.44
CA VAL A 46 4.20 12.55 -10.07
C VAL A 46 3.93 12.53 -8.57
N PRO A 47 4.86 13.04 -7.74
CA PRO A 47 4.62 13.16 -6.31
C PRO A 47 3.36 13.95 -6.00
N GLY A 48 2.58 13.47 -5.04
CA GLY A 48 1.32 14.09 -4.63
C GLY A 48 1.46 15.39 -3.85
N ARG A 49 2.69 15.91 -3.66
CA ARG A 49 3.00 17.09 -2.83
C ARG A 49 2.19 18.33 -3.23
N GLU A 50 2.11 18.65 -4.50
CA GLU A 50 1.32 19.78 -4.97
C GLU A 50 -0.17 19.64 -4.61
N GLY A 51 -0.69 18.43 -4.71
CA GLY A 51 -2.05 18.12 -4.29
C GLY A 51 -2.25 18.19 -2.77
N TYR A 52 -1.25 17.78 -2.00
CA TYR A 52 -1.23 17.90 -0.53
C TYR A 52 -1.25 19.38 -0.10
N GLU A 53 -0.42 20.21 -0.70
CA GLU A 53 -0.35 21.65 -0.41
C GLU A 53 -1.64 22.41 -0.76
N LYS A 54 -2.40 21.93 -1.75
CA LYS A 54 -3.72 22.48 -2.11
C LYS A 54 -4.84 22.05 -1.16
N GLY A 55 -4.66 20.96 -0.45
CA GLY A 55 -5.63 20.46 0.52
C GLY A 55 -5.41 19.00 0.89
N HIS A 56 -5.37 18.75 2.18
CA HIS A 56 -5.18 17.45 2.79
C HIS A 56 -6.09 17.27 4.02
N ILE A 57 -6.21 16.05 4.53
CA ILE A 57 -6.98 15.75 5.76
C ILE A 57 -6.32 16.49 6.92
N PRO A 58 -7.09 17.16 7.81
CA PRO A 58 -6.54 17.93 8.92
C PRO A 58 -5.58 17.12 9.78
N GLY A 59 -4.41 17.68 10.07
CA GLY A 59 -3.34 17.03 10.83
C GLY A 59 -2.44 16.10 10.03
N ALA A 60 -2.70 15.91 8.74
CA ALA A 60 -1.87 15.03 7.92
C ALA A 60 -0.49 15.64 7.63
N GLN A 61 0.53 14.78 7.60
CA GLN A 61 1.86 15.07 7.07
C GLN A 61 2.05 14.33 5.74
N PHE A 62 2.93 14.81 4.90
CA PHE A 62 3.20 14.23 3.58
C PHE A 62 4.47 13.37 3.59
N VAL A 63 4.37 12.19 2.98
CA VAL A 63 5.51 11.31 2.67
C VAL A 63 5.54 11.06 1.18
N ASP A 64 6.65 11.39 0.54
CA ASP A 64 6.91 11.06 -0.85
C ASP A 64 7.44 9.63 -0.96
N LEU A 65 6.73 8.78 -1.69
CA LEU A 65 7.08 7.34 -1.80
C LEU A 65 8.42 7.10 -2.50
N HIS A 66 8.85 8.03 -3.35
CA HIS A 66 10.12 7.90 -4.07
C HIS A 66 11.26 8.56 -3.29
N SER A 67 11.17 9.86 -3.02
CA SER A 67 12.29 10.59 -2.43
C SER A 67 12.48 10.35 -0.94
N ASP A 68 11.40 10.01 -0.20
CA ASP A 68 11.48 9.79 1.25
C ASP A 68 11.57 8.30 1.62
N LEU A 69 11.02 7.38 0.80
CA LEU A 69 10.83 5.99 1.19
C LEU A 69 11.58 4.98 0.33
N ALA A 70 11.93 5.31 -0.93
CA ALA A 70 12.68 4.40 -1.78
C ALA A 70 14.18 4.47 -1.49
N ASP A 71 14.84 3.31 -1.60
CA ASP A 71 16.31 3.21 -1.57
C ASP A 71 16.88 3.97 -2.78
N PRO A 72 17.78 4.94 -2.59
CA PRO A 72 18.33 5.74 -3.69
C PRO A 72 19.12 4.92 -4.71
N ASP A 73 19.73 3.80 -4.29
CA ASP A 73 20.49 2.92 -5.15
C ASP A 73 19.62 1.87 -5.87
N ASN A 74 18.45 1.55 -5.29
CA ASN A 74 17.48 0.62 -5.86
C ASN A 74 16.04 1.03 -5.50
N PRO A 75 15.37 1.85 -6.31
CA PRO A 75 14.05 2.38 -6.00
C PRO A 75 12.92 1.35 -5.81
N ALA A 76 13.14 0.10 -6.23
CA ALA A 76 12.21 -0.99 -5.92
C ALA A 76 12.25 -1.42 -4.44
N HIS A 77 13.34 -1.11 -3.75
CA HIS A 77 13.51 -1.33 -2.32
C HIS A 77 13.07 -0.12 -1.50
N ILE A 78 12.94 -0.31 -0.19
CA ILE A 78 12.75 0.79 0.77
C ILE A 78 14.10 1.17 1.37
N ILE A 79 14.19 2.40 1.87
CA ILE A 79 15.37 2.91 2.59
C ILE A 79 15.76 1.99 3.75
N ASP A 80 17.02 2.06 4.15
CA ASP A 80 17.55 1.26 5.25
C ASP A 80 16.87 1.54 6.61
N PRO A 81 17.04 0.66 7.62
CA PRO A 81 16.38 0.79 8.91
C PRO A 81 16.66 2.10 9.64
N ASP A 82 17.88 2.62 9.56
CA ASP A 82 18.28 3.84 10.27
C ASP A 82 17.65 5.08 9.61
N ALA A 83 17.65 5.13 8.27
CA ALA A 83 17.01 6.17 7.50
C ALA A 83 15.48 6.16 7.73
N PHE A 84 14.86 4.96 7.75
CA PHE A 84 13.43 4.82 8.04
C PHE A 84 13.10 5.28 9.46
N ALA A 85 13.90 4.88 10.47
CA ALA A 85 13.71 5.31 11.85
C ALA A 85 13.84 6.84 11.99
N ALA A 86 14.79 7.44 11.28
CA ALA A 86 14.96 8.89 11.27
C ALA A 86 13.75 9.60 10.61
N LEU A 87 13.22 9.07 9.51
CA LEU A 87 12.02 9.59 8.84
C LEU A 87 10.80 9.52 9.77
N MET A 88 10.49 8.36 10.32
CA MET A 88 9.36 8.17 11.22
C MET A 88 9.49 9.03 12.48
N GLY A 89 10.70 9.11 13.05
CA GLY A 89 10.98 9.98 14.19
C GLY A 89 10.70 11.46 13.91
N ARG A 90 11.05 11.96 12.71
CA ARG A 90 10.72 13.34 12.28
C ARG A 90 9.22 13.58 12.17
N LEU A 91 8.46 12.58 11.75
CA LEU A 91 6.99 12.62 11.66
C LEU A 91 6.31 12.49 13.03
N GLY A 92 7.08 12.33 14.12
CA GLY A 92 6.55 12.15 15.46
C GLY A 92 5.90 10.76 15.66
N ILE A 93 6.32 9.76 14.90
CA ILE A 93 5.86 8.38 15.01
C ILE A 93 6.80 7.62 15.95
N GLY A 94 6.25 7.04 16.99
CA GLY A 94 6.94 6.22 17.98
C GLY A 94 6.09 5.00 18.36
N PRO A 95 6.54 4.18 19.32
CA PRO A 95 5.92 2.86 19.60
C PRO A 95 4.46 2.93 20.06
N GLU A 96 4.01 4.07 20.58
CA GLU A 96 2.64 4.26 21.08
C GLU A 96 1.77 5.09 20.11
N THR A 97 2.21 5.28 18.88
CA THR A 97 1.53 6.13 17.90
C THR A 97 0.66 5.27 17.00
N THR A 98 -0.62 5.58 16.90
CA THR A 98 -1.50 5.06 15.86
C THR A 98 -1.24 5.84 14.56
N VAL A 99 -0.94 5.16 13.48
CA VAL A 99 -0.70 5.77 12.17
C VAL A 99 -1.86 5.47 11.23
N VAL A 100 -2.43 6.49 10.60
CA VAL A 100 -3.39 6.32 9.50
C VAL A 100 -2.73 6.81 8.22
N VAL A 101 -2.61 5.94 7.23
CA VAL A 101 -2.05 6.26 5.92
C VAL A 101 -3.17 6.34 4.87
N TYR A 102 -3.09 7.31 3.98
CA TYR A 102 -4.05 7.44 2.91
C TYR A 102 -3.42 7.95 1.61
N ASP A 103 -4.14 7.73 0.52
CA ASP A 103 -3.90 8.35 -0.78
C ASP A 103 -5.25 8.78 -1.40
N ASP A 104 -5.28 9.02 -2.71
CA ASP A 104 -6.51 9.31 -3.47
C ASP A 104 -6.83 8.24 -4.53
N ARG A 105 -6.16 7.08 -4.45
CA ARG A 105 -6.29 5.93 -5.37
C ARG A 105 -6.71 4.64 -4.65
N GLY A 106 -7.44 4.77 -3.54
CA GLY A 106 -8.01 3.63 -2.81
C GLY A 106 -7.01 2.80 -2.02
N GLY A 107 -5.89 3.40 -1.62
CA GLY A 107 -4.84 2.74 -0.83
C GLY A 107 -3.71 2.13 -1.66
N VAL A 108 -3.75 2.22 -2.98
CA VAL A 108 -2.71 1.63 -3.86
C VAL A 108 -1.32 2.15 -3.52
N TRP A 109 -1.17 3.44 -3.29
CA TRP A 109 0.09 4.07 -2.91
C TRP A 109 0.33 4.00 -1.40
N ALA A 110 -0.71 4.24 -0.60
CA ALA A 110 -0.64 4.19 0.86
C ALA A 110 -0.19 2.83 1.39
N ALA A 111 -0.54 1.73 0.71
CA ALA A 111 -0.13 0.38 1.05
C ALA A 111 1.40 0.22 1.13
N ARG A 112 2.19 0.99 0.35
CA ARG A 112 3.66 0.94 0.43
C ARG A 112 4.18 1.42 1.79
N LEU A 113 3.63 2.52 2.31
CA LEU A 113 4.01 3.03 3.63
C LEU A 113 3.43 2.16 4.76
N TRP A 114 2.19 1.67 4.60
CA TRP A 114 1.59 0.70 5.53
C TRP A 114 2.47 -0.54 5.69
N TRP A 115 2.88 -1.15 4.58
CA TRP A 115 3.76 -2.30 4.59
C TRP A 115 5.14 -1.97 5.19
N ALA A 116 5.73 -0.83 4.83
CA ALA A 116 7.04 -0.42 5.35
C ALA A 116 7.03 -0.23 6.87
N LEU A 117 5.96 0.35 7.43
CA LEU A 117 5.78 0.47 8.88
C LEU A 117 5.74 -0.92 9.54
N ARG A 118 4.96 -1.85 9.01
CA ARG A 118 4.90 -3.23 9.51
C ARG A 118 6.22 -3.97 9.33
N TYR A 119 6.85 -3.84 8.16
CA TYR A 119 8.15 -4.44 7.89
C TYR A 119 9.21 -3.99 8.89
N TYR A 120 9.15 -2.74 9.34
CA TYR A 120 10.02 -2.20 10.38
C TYR A 120 9.45 -2.30 11.80
N GLY A 121 8.42 -3.13 12.00
CA GLY A 121 7.94 -3.54 13.33
C GLY A 121 6.92 -2.62 13.98
N HIS A 122 6.29 -1.70 13.23
CA HIS A 122 5.22 -0.85 13.73
C HIS A 122 3.85 -1.39 13.30
N GLU A 123 3.15 -2.04 14.24
CA GLU A 123 1.88 -2.75 13.94
C GLU A 123 0.63 -1.84 14.05
N ASP A 124 0.69 -0.74 14.80
CA ASP A 124 -0.47 0.16 14.94
C ASP A 124 -0.56 1.14 13.78
N VAL A 125 -0.71 0.58 12.58
CA VAL A 125 -0.90 1.31 11.32
C VAL A 125 -2.16 0.85 10.61
N LYS A 126 -2.95 1.81 10.12
CA LYS A 126 -4.20 1.57 9.41
C LYS A 126 -4.20 2.27 8.06
N MET A 127 -4.83 1.65 7.06
CA MET A 127 -5.18 2.31 5.81
C MET A 127 -6.57 2.93 5.90
N LEU A 128 -6.72 4.15 5.39
CA LEU A 128 -8.01 4.82 5.30
C LEU A 128 -8.78 4.28 4.09
N ASN A 129 -9.88 3.56 4.34
CA ASN A 129 -10.70 2.98 3.29
C ASN A 129 -11.32 4.06 2.38
N GLY A 130 -11.11 3.96 1.07
CA GLY A 130 -11.52 4.98 0.10
C GLY A 130 -10.69 6.26 0.10
N GLY A 131 -9.77 6.43 1.06
CA GLY A 131 -8.77 7.51 1.13
C GLY A 131 -9.37 8.91 1.04
N LEU A 132 -8.62 9.84 0.44
CA LEU A 132 -9.04 11.25 0.27
C LEU A 132 -10.30 11.39 -0.59
N ARG A 133 -10.56 10.43 -1.49
CA ARG A 133 -11.76 10.48 -2.33
C ARG A 133 -13.02 10.30 -1.50
N ALA A 134 -13.06 9.29 -0.63
CA ALA A 134 -14.19 9.07 0.28
C ALA A 134 -14.36 10.24 1.25
N TRP A 135 -13.25 10.76 1.80
CA TRP A 135 -13.25 11.93 2.68
C TRP A 135 -13.91 13.16 2.04
N ARG A 136 -13.59 13.43 0.76
CA ARG A 136 -14.19 14.53 0.00
C ARG A 136 -15.66 14.29 -0.35
N ALA A 137 -16.05 13.05 -0.59
CA ALA A 137 -17.43 12.70 -0.94
C ALA A 137 -18.41 13.03 0.20
N GLU A 138 -17.97 12.86 1.46
CA GLU A 138 -18.73 13.22 2.66
C GLU A 138 -18.58 14.72 3.03
N ASN A 139 -17.90 15.52 2.21
CA ASN A 139 -17.65 16.94 2.45
C ASN A 139 -16.91 17.22 3.78
N TYR A 140 -16.08 16.31 4.25
CA TYR A 140 -15.26 16.52 5.43
C TYR A 140 -14.19 17.60 5.18
N PRO A 141 -13.75 18.32 6.24
CA PRO A 141 -12.86 19.45 6.11
C PRO A 141 -11.50 19.06 5.52
N LEU A 142 -10.91 20.00 4.77
CA LEU A 142 -9.52 19.94 4.33
C LEU A 142 -8.78 21.14 4.89
N GLU A 143 -7.48 20.99 5.09
CA GLU A 143 -6.58 22.08 5.45
C GLU A 143 -5.38 22.16 4.52
N THR A 144 -4.66 23.28 4.61
CA THR A 144 -3.39 23.52 3.90
C THR A 144 -2.24 23.78 4.85
N ALA A 145 -2.51 23.80 6.16
CA ALA A 145 -1.53 24.04 7.20
C ALA A 145 -0.66 22.78 7.40
N ILE A 146 0.65 22.93 7.29
CA ILE A 146 1.58 21.82 7.51
C ILE A 146 1.69 21.58 9.02
N GLN A 147 1.27 20.40 9.46
CA GLN A 147 1.39 19.99 10.84
C GLN A 147 2.80 19.52 11.15
N ILE A 148 3.35 20.02 12.26
CA ILE A 148 4.67 19.60 12.79
C ILE A 148 4.45 19.01 14.18
N PHE A 149 4.90 17.78 14.37
CA PHE A 149 4.87 17.10 15.67
C PHE A 149 6.24 17.12 16.35
N PRO A 150 6.30 17.04 17.69
CA PRO A 150 7.55 16.78 18.39
C PRO A 150 8.19 15.49 17.86
N LYS A 151 9.52 15.51 17.73
CA LYS A 151 10.26 14.30 17.32
C LYS A 151 10.01 13.16 18.29
N ALA A 152 9.81 11.97 17.76
CA ALA A 152 9.72 10.72 18.50
C ALA A 152 10.93 9.81 18.25
N THR A 153 11.08 8.78 19.06
CA THR A 153 12.04 7.70 18.80
C THR A 153 11.30 6.55 18.15
N PHE A 154 11.68 6.22 16.93
CA PHE A 154 11.22 5.02 16.22
C PHE A 154 12.32 3.97 16.27
N LEU A 155 11.97 2.74 16.62
CA LEU A 155 12.90 1.61 16.65
C LEU A 155 12.59 0.68 15.48
N ALA A 156 13.37 0.77 14.42
CA ALA A 156 13.21 -0.10 13.27
C ALA A 156 13.69 -1.52 13.60
N ALA A 157 12.79 -2.49 13.52
CA ALA A 157 13.04 -3.91 13.74
C ALA A 157 12.54 -4.68 12.51
N PRO A 158 13.40 -4.91 11.49
CA PRO A 158 12.98 -5.56 10.26
C PRO A 158 12.35 -6.94 10.48
N ARG A 159 11.24 -7.20 9.79
CA ARG A 159 10.51 -8.45 9.75
C ARG A 159 10.72 -9.12 8.39
N PRO A 160 11.72 -9.99 8.25
CA PRO A 160 12.04 -10.64 6.96
C PRO A 160 10.91 -11.52 6.43
N ASP A 161 10.03 -12.01 7.31
CA ASP A 161 8.84 -12.78 6.97
C ASP A 161 7.81 -12.04 6.11
N LEU A 162 7.88 -10.70 6.05
CA LEU A 162 7.03 -9.86 5.20
C LEU A 162 7.62 -9.56 3.82
N ARG A 163 8.73 -10.20 3.46
CA ARG A 163 9.39 -10.01 2.18
C ARG A 163 10.03 -11.32 1.73
N VAL A 164 9.83 -11.67 0.47
CA VAL A 164 10.50 -12.82 -0.15
C VAL A 164 11.55 -12.36 -1.15
N GLU A 165 12.64 -13.11 -1.22
CA GLU A 165 13.71 -12.86 -2.17
C GLU A 165 13.54 -13.73 -3.44
N LYS A 166 14.26 -13.38 -4.50
CA LYS A 166 14.18 -14.08 -5.79
C LYS A 166 14.33 -15.61 -5.69
N ALA A 167 15.19 -16.09 -4.79
CA ALA A 167 15.42 -17.53 -4.63
C ALA A 167 14.16 -18.23 -4.10
N GLU A 168 13.49 -17.64 -3.11
CA GLU A 168 12.25 -18.16 -2.53
C GLU A 168 11.12 -18.14 -3.56
N VAL A 169 11.03 -17.10 -4.40
CA VAL A 169 10.05 -17.05 -5.49
C VAL A 169 10.30 -18.13 -6.53
N LEU A 170 11.57 -18.42 -6.85
CA LEU A 170 11.92 -19.49 -7.79
C LEU A 170 11.54 -20.87 -7.24
N ASP A 171 11.74 -21.11 -5.94
CA ASP A 171 11.35 -22.35 -5.28
C ASP A 171 9.82 -22.50 -5.20
N ALA A 172 9.09 -21.38 -5.11
CA ALA A 172 7.63 -21.36 -5.04
C ALA A 172 6.94 -21.66 -6.38
N ILE A 173 7.61 -21.53 -7.53
CA ILE A 173 6.99 -21.73 -8.86
C ILE A 173 6.35 -23.14 -8.99
N ASP A 174 7.02 -24.16 -8.47
CA ASP A 174 6.58 -25.57 -8.57
C ASP A 174 5.98 -26.09 -7.25
N ASP A 175 5.77 -25.20 -6.26
CA ASP A 175 5.20 -25.58 -4.96
C ASP A 175 3.67 -25.39 -4.95
N PRO A 176 2.88 -26.47 -4.92
CA PRO A 176 1.41 -26.38 -4.91
C PRO A 176 0.84 -25.79 -3.61
N SER A 177 1.64 -25.70 -2.53
CA SER A 177 1.24 -25.07 -1.27
C SER A 177 1.39 -23.55 -1.29
N THR A 178 1.93 -22.98 -2.39
CA THR A 178 2.15 -21.54 -2.54
C THR A 178 1.45 -21.02 -3.80
N CYS A 179 0.73 -19.92 -3.68
CA CYS A 179 0.16 -19.19 -4.81
C CYS A 179 0.93 -17.88 -5.03
N ILE A 180 1.41 -17.67 -6.25
CA ILE A 180 2.06 -16.42 -6.66
C ILE A 180 1.02 -15.55 -7.37
N ILE A 181 0.80 -14.32 -6.88
CA ILE A 181 -0.16 -13.36 -7.43
C ILE A 181 0.56 -12.21 -8.12
N ASP A 182 0.29 -12.03 -9.41
CA ASP A 182 0.67 -10.82 -10.15
C ASP A 182 -0.43 -9.76 -9.99
N ALA A 183 -0.09 -8.64 -9.36
CA ALA A 183 -1.02 -7.55 -9.09
C ALA A 183 -1.03 -6.45 -10.18
N LEU A 184 -0.32 -6.65 -11.28
CA LEU A 184 -0.34 -5.73 -12.41
C LEU A 184 -1.64 -5.87 -13.23
N PRO A 185 -2.05 -4.81 -13.94
CA PRO A 185 -3.17 -4.89 -14.88
C PRO A 185 -2.96 -5.99 -15.93
N ALA A 186 -4.05 -6.65 -16.33
CA ALA A 186 -4.06 -7.80 -17.21
C ALA A 186 -3.23 -7.67 -18.52
N PRO A 187 -3.11 -6.51 -19.18
CA PRO A 187 -2.23 -6.38 -20.35
C PRO A 187 -0.75 -6.65 -20.06
N PHE A 188 -0.24 -6.31 -18.89
CA PHE A 188 1.14 -6.60 -18.47
C PHE A 188 1.31 -8.08 -18.18
N TYR A 189 0.41 -8.66 -17.40
CA TYR A 189 0.39 -10.09 -17.11
C TYR A 189 0.36 -10.93 -18.38
N ARG A 190 -0.49 -10.58 -19.36
CA ARG A 190 -0.61 -11.28 -20.64
C ARG A 190 0.54 -11.03 -21.62
N GLY A 191 1.50 -10.20 -21.27
CA GLY A 191 2.65 -9.88 -22.14
C GLY A 191 2.32 -8.97 -23.33
N LEU A 192 1.17 -8.29 -23.30
CA LEU A 192 0.78 -7.34 -24.35
C LEU A 192 1.52 -6.01 -24.20
N ALA A 193 1.90 -5.66 -22.98
CA ALA A 193 2.69 -4.47 -22.66
C ALA A 193 3.90 -4.86 -21.80
N ALA A 194 4.95 -4.03 -21.81
CA ALA A 194 6.05 -4.10 -20.85
C ALA A 194 5.87 -2.99 -19.82
N LEU A 195 6.10 -3.29 -18.55
CA LEU A 195 6.02 -2.26 -17.49
C LEU A 195 7.11 -1.19 -17.66
N TYR A 196 8.31 -1.63 -18.07
CA TYR A 196 9.43 -0.72 -18.37
C TYR A 196 9.97 -1.01 -19.77
N PRO A 197 10.40 0.03 -20.52
CA PRO A 197 11.02 -0.16 -21.84
C PRO A 197 12.21 -1.13 -21.79
N GLY A 198 12.24 -2.08 -22.72
CA GLY A 198 13.32 -3.08 -22.81
C GLY A 198 13.25 -4.25 -21.83
N HIS A 199 12.29 -4.26 -20.91
CA HIS A 199 12.10 -5.38 -19.98
C HIS A 199 11.29 -6.52 -20.61
N ARG A 200 11.40 -7.70 -20.02
CA ARG A 200 10.61 -8.88 -20.42
C ARG A 200 9.13 -8.61 -20.19
N LYS A 201 8.30 -9.10 -21.09
CA LYS A 201 6.86 -9.07 -21.01
C LYS A 201 6.33 -10.37 -20.39
N GLY A 202 5.13 -10.31 -19.83
CA GLY A 202 4.48 -11.48 -19.23
C GLY A 202 4.71 -11.56 -17.72
N HIS A 203 4.47 -12.73 -17.17
CA HIS A 203 4.40 -12.96 -15.71
C HIS A 203 5.32 -14.12 -15.29
N ILE A 204 5.47 -14.31 -13.99
CA ILE A 204 6.19 -15.46 -13.40
C ILE A 204 5.40 -16.72 -13.72
N PRO A 205 6.05 -17.82 -14.21
CA PRO A 205 5.35 -19.06 -14.50
C PRO A 205 4.51 -19.56 -13.33
N GLY A 206 3.27 -19.95 -13.59
CA GLY A 206 2.33 -20.40 -12.56
C GLY A 206 1.64 -19.30 -11.75
N ALA A 207 2.04 -18.04 -11.88
CA ALA A 207 1.35 -16.95 -11.21
C ALA A 207 -0.07 -16.76 -11.73
N VAL A 208 -0.99 -16.39 -10.83
CA VAL A 208 -2.35 -15.95 -11.17
C VAL A 208 -2.40 -14.43 -11.22
N ASN A 209 -3.37 -13.86 -11.94
CA ASN A 209 -3.50 -12.40 -12.03
C ASN A 209 -4.68 -11.90 -11.20
N ILE A 210 -4.40 -11.09 -10.19
CA ILE A 210 -5.38 -10.27 -9.49
C ILE A 210 -4.88 -8.82 -9.53
N PRO A 211 -5.29 -8.02 -10.51
CA PRO A 211 -4.94 -6.60 -10.52
C PRO A 211 -5.29 -5.92 -9.21
N ALA A 212 -4.40 -5.08 -8.69
CA ALA A 212 -4.63 -4.39 -7.42
C ALA A 212 -5.96 -3.64 -7.38
N GLU A 213 -6.32 -2.99 -8.49
CA GLU A 213 -7.56 -2.22 -8.62
C GLU A 213 -8.82 -3.10 -8.61
N ASP A 214 -8.71 -4.39 -8.93
CA ASP A 214 -9.85 -5.33 -8.90
C ASP A 214 -10.30 -5.65 -7.46
N ASN A 215 -9.51 -5.33 -6.46
CA ASN A 215 -9.90 -5.42 -5.05
C ASN A 215 -10.73 -4.21 -4.57
N LEU A 216 -10.87 -3.19 -5.39
CA LEU A 216 -11.55 -1.94 -5.06
C LEU A 216 -12.90 -1.84 -5.79
N ASP A 217 -13.85 -1.18 -5.15
CA ASP A 217 -15.05 -0.71 -5.82
C ASP A 217 -14.67 0.45 -6.77
N PRO A 218 -14.98 0.37 -8.07
CA PRO A 218 -14.51 1.35 -9.05
C PRO A 218 -15.15 2.74 -8.89
N GLN A 219 -16.26 2.85 -8.17
CA GLN A 219 -16.96 4.11 -7.96
C GLN A 219 -16.45 4.84 -6.72
N THR A 220 -16.28 4.12 -5.62
CA THR A 220 -15.92 4.69 -4.31
C THR A 220 -14.43 4.61 -4.03
N LEU A 221 -13.71 3.70 -4.69
CA LEU A 221 -12.33 3.29 -4.38
C LEU A 221 -12.17 2.70 -2.95
N CYS A 222 -13.25 2.34 -2.31
CA CYS A 222 -13.20 1.52 -1.11
C CYS A 222 -12.89 0.07 -1.45
N LEU A 223 -12.35 -0.67 -0.50
CA LEU A 223 -12.24 -2.12 -0.66
C LEU A 223 -13.62 -2.73 -0.92
N LYS A 224 -13.68 -3.68 -1.84
CA LYS A 224 -14.88 -4.48 -2.10
C LYS A 224 -15.32 -5.21 -0.83
N SER A 225 -16.59 -5.63 -0.79
CA SER A 225 -17.08 -6.47 0.30
C SER A 225 -16.28 -7.78 0.42
N MET A 226 -16.25 -8.39 1.60
CA MET A 226 -15.60 -9.68 1.78
C MET A 226 -16.16 -10.76 0.86
N GLU A 227 -17.46 -10.70 0.56
CA GLU A 227 -18.12 -11.62 -0.38
C GLU A 227 -17.55 -11.46 -1.80
N ASP A 228 -17.41 -10.21 -2.26
CA ASP A 228 -16.86 -9.92 -3.59
C ASP A 228 -15.37 -10.24 -3.70
N LEU A 229 -14.60 -9.96 -2.63
CA LEU A 229 -13.17 -10.32 -2.57
C LEU A 229 -13.01 -11.84 -2.58
N GLN A 230 -13.80 -12.58 -1.81
CA GLN A 230 -13.77 -14.03 -1.79
C GLN A 230 -14.15 -14.63 -3.15
N ALA A 231 -15.15 -14.05 -3.83
CA ALA A 231 -15.50 -14.45 -5.19
C ALA A 231 -14.33 -14.22 -6.16
N LEU A 232 -13.69 -13.06 -6.12
CA LEU A 232 -12.52 -12.73 -6.94
C LEU A 232 -11.36 -13.74 -6.74
N TRP A 233 -11.10 -14.13 -5.50
CA TRP A 233 -10.02 -15.06 -5.16
C TRP A 233 -10.37 -16.50 -5.53
N ASN A 234 -11.63 -16.90 -5.35
CA ASN A 234 -12.14 -18.20 -5.79
C ASN A 234 -12.07 -18.35 -7.32
N ASP A 235 -12.42 -17.30 -8.07
CA ASP A 235 -12.32 -17.28 -9.53
C ASP A 235 -10.87 -17.43 -10.01
N ALA A 236 -9.90 -16.95 -9.23
CA ALA A 236 -8.48 -17.15 -9.47
C ALA A 236 -7.97 -18.53 -8.98
N ALA A 237 -8.88 -19.39 -8.46
CA ALA A 237 -8.57 -20.73 -7.91
C ALA A 237 -7.54 -20.71 -6.76
N ILE A 238 -7.54 -19.66 -5.95
CA ILE A 238 -6.67 -19.53 -4.77
C ILE A 238 -7.32 -20.25 -3.59
N SER A 239 -6.59 -21.18 -2.96
CA SER A 239 -7.04 -21.89 -1.76
C SER A 239 -6.65 -21.12 -0.50
N PRO A 240 -7.53 -21.07 0.52
CA PRO A 240 -7.21 -20.44 1.81
C PRO A 240 -6.04 -21.09 2.57
N GLU A 241 -5.66 -22.30 2.19
CA GLU A 241 -4.55 -23.02 2.82
C GLU A 241 -3.19 -22.74 2.16
N GLN A 242 -3.18 -22.01 1.03
CA GLN A 242 -1.93 -21.69 0.34
C GLN A 242 -1.23 -20.50 0.98
N ASN A 243 0.10 -20.57 1.01
CA ASN A 243 0.92 -19.39 1.24
C ASN A 243 0.78 -18.43 0.05
N ILE A 244 0.70 -17.15 0.30
CA ILE A 244 0.52 -16.15 -0.74
C ILE A 244 1.79 -15.33 -0.92
N ILE A 245 2.31 -15.32 -2.13
CA ILE A 245 3.36 -14.39 -2.56
C ILE A 245 2.73 -13.42 -3.55
N THR A 246 2.80 -12.12 -3.28
CA THR A 246 2.31 -11.10 -4.20
C THR A 246 3.47 -10.33 -4.82
N TYR A 247 3.37 -10.02 -6.11
CA TYR A 247 4.36 -9.20 -6.79
C TYR A 247 3.73 -8.25 -7.80
N CYS A 248 4.50 -7.25 -8.21
CA CYS A 248 4.19 -6.34 -9.31
C CYS A 248 5.50 -5.90 -9.99
N GLY A 249 5.65 -4.63 -10.37
CA GLY A 249 6.92 -4.08 -10.92
C GLY A 249 7.83 -3.45 -9.88
N GLY A 250 7.28 -2.64 -8.97
CA GLY A 250 8.02 -1.85 -7.98
C GLY A 250 7.64 -2.13 -6.52
N GLY A 251 6.92 -3.22 -6.25
CA GLY A 251 6.51 -3.60 -4.89
C GLY A 251 5.50 -2.62 -4.27
N ILE A 252 4.58 -2.07 -5.06
CA ILE A 252 3.54 -1.14 -4.60
C ILE A 252 2.15 -1.75 -4.80
N PHE A 253 1.75 -2.03 -6.03
CA PHE A 253 0.43 -2.59 -6.35
C PHE A 253 0.14 -3.92 -5.67
N CYS A 254 1.15 -4.77 -5.54
CA CYS A 254 1.02 -6.07 -4.88
C CYS A 254 0.60 -5.98 -3.40
N LEU A 255 0.86 -4.86 -2.75
CA LEU A 255 0.57 -4.69 -1.32
C LEU A 255 -0.94 -4.55 -1.02
N VAL A 256 -1.74 -4.11 -1.99
CA VAL A 256 -3.21 -4.16 -1.86
C VAL A 256 -3.69 -5.61 -1.86
N CYS A 257 -3.14 -6.46 -2.73
CA CYS A 257 -3.45 -7.89 -2.74
C CYS A 257 -2.96 -8.57 -1.46
N ALA A 258 -1.74 -8.27 -1.00
CA ALA A 258 -1.21 -8.74 0.27
C ALA A 258 -2.11 -8.35 1.45
N PHE A 259 -2.62 -7.11 1.45
CA PHE A 259 -3.57 -6.64 2.45
C PHE A 259 -4.87 -7.46 2.45
N CYS A 260 -5.37 -7.86 1.28
CA CYS A 260 -6.60 -8.64 1.13
C CYS A 260 -6.39 -10.14 1.43
N ALA A 261 -5.16 -10.65 1.44
CA ALA A 261 -4.85 -12.09 1.52
C ALA A 261 -5.11 -12.74 2.88
N GLY A 262 -5.21 -11.99 3.97
CA GLY A 262 -5.52 -12.56 5.28
C GLY A 262 -4.70 -11.97 6.45
N PRO A 263 -4.97 -12.46 7.69
CA PRO A 263 -4.48 -11.81 8.91
C PRO A 263 -2.97 -11.81 9.05
N ASP A 264 -2.31 -12.77 8.50
CA ASP A 264 -0.86 -12.88 8.59
C ASP A 264 -0.17 -12.41 7.31
N GLY A 265 -0.97 -11.89 6.35
CA GLY A 265 -0.51 -11.41 5.01
C GLY A 265 0.90 -11.86 4.63
N PRO A 266 1.28 -11.99 3.39
CA PRO A 266 2.60 -12.51 3.09
C PRO A 266 3.67 -11.78 3.85
#